data_ee1ff7281eadec7bda4b29d06dded391
#
_entry.id   ee1ff7281eadec7bda4b29d06dded391
#
_cell.length_a   1.000
_cell.length_b   1.000
_cell.length_c   1.000
_cell.angle_alpha   90.00
_cell.angle_beta   90.00
_cell.angle_gamma   90.00
#
_symmetry.space_group_name_H-M   'P 1'
#
loop_
_entity.id
_entity.type
_entity.pdbx_description
1 polymer ?
#
loop_
_entity_poly.entity_id
_entity_poly.type
_entity_poly.pdbx_seq_one_letter_code
_entity_poly.pdbx_strand_id
1 'polypeptide(L)'
;MSEDQNKEKKEEEKKEGDDTEEYEILSEDYTNFDLSFKLIVIGDSGVGKSCLTNKATKNIFDDTYNATVGFEFSTLNIKLKEKVIKLQIWDTCGQELYRSLITNFYRNTSLAIMVYAINSKETFENIETWLRELRTHSNPDCKVFLIGNKIDLEKEREITKEKAESYSKENKIDFFIESSAKTGFNAQKIFIKAAEILSDNYNKYHEKKNEDNDIQDINDITDIKPNQKLNENKIKNKKGGCC
;
A
#
# COMPACT_ATOMS: atom_id res chain seq x y z
N MET A 1 -24.77 38.26 10.91
CA MET A 1 -23.33 38.30 10.58
C MET A 1 -22.69 37.00 11.05
N SER A 2 -23.04 35.81 10.48
CA SER A 2 -22.49 34.51 10.90
C SER A 2 -22.63 33.38 9.86
N GLU A 3 -23.21 33.62 8.69
CA GLU A 3 -23.33 32.58 7.65
C GLU A 3 -22.29 32.73 6.52
N ASP A 4 -21.76 33.92 6.29
CA ASP A 4 -20.77 34.15 5.22
C ASP A 4 -19.34 33.71 5.60
N GLN A 5 -18.99 33.77 6.89
CA GLN A 5 -17.67 33.32 7.35
C GLN A 5 -17.47 31.79 7.34
N ASN A 6 -18.58 31.02 7.26
CA ASN A 6 -18.52 29.55 7.18
C ASN A 6 -18.46 29.04 5.74
N LYS A 7 -18.77 29.88 4.76
CA LYS A 7 -18.58 29.57 3.34
C LYS A 7 -17.15 29.80 2.87
N GLU A 8 -16.52 30.89 3.33
CA GLU A 8 -15.13 31.18 2.96
C GLU A 8 -14.13 30.16 3.51
N LYS A 9 -14.35 29.61 4.73
CA LYS A 9 -13.52 28.52 5.26
C LYS A 9 -13.66 27.18 4.54
N LYS A 10 -14.79 26.93 3.86
CA LYS A 10 -14.99 25.73 3.03
C LYS A 10 -14.42 25.88 1.61
N GLU A 11 -14.12 27.08 1.16
CA GLU A 11 -13.54 27.32 -0.16
C GLU A 11 -12.00 27.42 -0.11
N GLU A 12 -11.40 27.73 1.04
CA GLU A 12 -9.94 27.76 1.22
C GLU A 12 -9.32 26.36 1.37
N GLU A 13 -10.07 25.34 1.80
CA GLU A 13 -9.60 23.94 1.83
C GLU A 13 -9.54 23.24 0.45
N LYS A 14 -9.92 23.94 -0.62
CA LYS A 14 -9.96 23.42 -2.00
C LYS A 14 -8.81 23.84 -2.92
N LYS A 15 -7.72 24.40 -2.40
CA LYS A 15 -6.60 24.92 -3.23
C LYS A 15 -5.22 24.42 -2.81
N GLU A 16 -5.06 23.13 -2.57
CA GLU A 16 -3.81 22.43 -2.90
C GLU A 16 -4.13 21.52 -4.07
N GLY A 17 -3.47 21.74 -5.21
CA GLY A 17 -3.74 21.06 -6.47
C GLY A 17 -3.76 19.55 -6.28
N ASP A 18 -4.96 19.01 -6.26
CA ASP A 18 -5.18 17.57 -6.25
C ASP A 18 -5.06 17.08 -7.70
N ASP A 19 -3.82 16.82 -8.14
CA ASP A 19 -3.49 16.12 -9.39
C ASP A 19 -3.81 14.62 -9.26
N THR A 20 -4.78 14.22 -8.42
CA THR A 20 -5.24 12.84 -8.40
C THR A 20 -6.09 12.57 -9.63
N GLU A 21 -5.65 11.64 -10.45
CA GLU A 21 -6.46 11.09 -11.53
C GLU A 21 -7.83 10.65 -10.97
N GLU A 22 -8.87 10.74 -11.79
CA GLU A 22 -10.21 10.28 -11.41
C GLU A 22 -10.16 8.81 -10.99
N TYR A 23 -10.56 8.51 -9.77
CA TYR A 23 -10.57 7.17 -9.20
C TYR A 23 -11.92 6.83 -8.58
N GLU A 24 -12.21 5.53 -8.53
CA GLU A 24 -13.37 4.96 -7.85
C GLU A 24 -12.91 3.79 -6.96
N ILE A 25 -13.35 3.78 -5.70
CA ILE A 25 -13.13 2.64 -4.81
C ILE A 25 -14.29 1.67 -4.99
N LEU A 26 -13.95 0.45 -5.39
CA LEU A 26 -14.92 -0.61 -5.62
C LEU A 26 -15.08 -1.49 -4.38
N SER A 27 -16.16 -2.28 -4.35
CA SER A 27 -16.43 -3.24 -3.28
C SER A 27 -15.26 -4.20 -3.05
N GLU A 28 -15.04 -4.61 -1.79
CA GLU A 28 -14.04 -5.62 -1.43
C GLU A 28 -14.25 -6.95 -2.18
N ASP A 29 -15.51 -7.32 -2.45
CA ASP A 29 -15.90 -8.54 -3.18
C ASP A 29 -15.71 -8.44 -4.70
N TYR A 30 -15.24 -7.30 -5.22
CA TYR A 30 -15.03 -7.15 -6.65
C TYR A 30 -13.92 -8.06 -7.15
N THR A 31 -14.23 -8.92 -8.13
CA THR A 31 -13.34 -9.99 -8.58
C THR A 31 -12.73 -9.79 -9.97
N ASN A 32 -13.27 -8.86 -10.76
CA ASN A 32 -12.80 -8.63 -12.13
C ASN A 32 -11.79 -7.49 -12.18
N PHE A 33 -10.55 -7.76 -11.78
CA PHE A 33 -9.45 -6.78 -11.78
C PHE A 33 -8.45 -7.07 -12.89
N ASP A 34 -7.82 -6.01 -13.41
CA ASP A 34 -6.82 -6.08 -14.48
C ASP A 34 -5.42 -6.34 -13.91
N LEU A 35 -5.11 -5.71 -12.76
CA LEU A 35 -3.81 -5.81 -12.09
C LEU A 35 -4.01 -6.15 -10.61
N SER A 36 -3.04 -6.88 -10.06
CA SER A 36 -3.02 -7.17 -8.63
C SER A 36 -1.62 -6.99 -8.06
N PHE A 37 -1.50 -6.25 -6.96
CA PHE A 37 -0.23 -5.95 -6.33
C PHE A 37 -0.25 -6.30 -4.84
N LYS A 38 0.84 -6.88 -4.37
CA LYS A 38 1.05 -7.15 -2.96
C LYS A 38 1.70 -5.94 -2.28
N LEU A 39 1.03 -5.43 -1.24
CA LEU A 39 1.53 -4.37 -0.36
C LEU A 39 1.79 -4.93 1.03
N ILE A 40 2.84 -4.44 1.68
CA ILE A 40 3.11 -4.72 3.09
C ILE A 40 3.12 -3.42 3.88
N VAL A 41 2.52 -3.42 5.07
CA VAL A 41 2.54 -2.27 5.99
C VAL A 41 3.42 -2.63 7.19
N ILE A 42 4.53 -1.90 7.36
CA ILE A 42 5.56 -2.16 8.36
C ILE A 42 5.87 -0.91 9.19
N GLY A 43 6.53 -1.09 10.31
CA GLY A 43 6.84 -0.04 11.28
C GLY A 43 6.59 -0.54 12.70
N ASP A 44 6.97 0.25 13.69
CA ASP A 44 6.90 -0.13 15.10
C ASP A 44 5.49 -0.39 15.61
N SER A 45 5.39 -1.00 16.78
CA SER A 45 4.12 -1.18 17.47
C SER A 45 3.53 0.18 17.85
N GLY A 46 2.20 0.31 17.77
CA GLY A 46 1.51 1.52 18.19
C GLY A 46 1.59 2.73 17.25
N VAL A 47 2.30 2.66 16.10
CA VAL A 47 2.34 3.77 15.12
C VAL A 47 1.03 3.94 14.34
N GLY A 48 0.12 2.95 14.41
CA GLY A 48 -1.21 3.02 13.80
C GLY A 48 -1.32 2.38 12.42
N LYS A 49 -0.51 1.35 12.10
CA LYS A 49 -0.57 0.60 10.83
C LYS A 49 -1.95 0.03 10.54
N SER A 50 -2.48 -0.75 11.46
CA SER A 50 -3.80 -1.39 11.35
C SER A 50 -4.93 -0.35 11.32
N CYS A 51 -4.83 0.70 12.15
CA CYS A 51 -5.81 1.79 12.12
C CYS A 51 -5.80 2.49 10.76
N LEU A 52 -4.62 2.74 10.17
CA LEU A 52 -4.47 3.37 8.85
C LEU A 52 -5.07 2.49 7.76
N THR A 53 -4.75 1.20 7.76
CA THR A 53 -5.29 0.23 6.81
C THR A 53 -6.81 0.11 6.92
N ASN A 54 -7.35 -0.05 8.13
CA ASN A 54 -8.79 -0.14 8.36
C ASN A 54 -9.51 1.17 8.01
N LYS A 55 -8.88 2.32 8.27
CA LYS A 55 -9.44 3.62 7.89
C LYS A 55 -9.52 3.77 6.37
N ALA A 56 -8.49 3.34 5.65
CA ALA A 56 -8.46 3.42 4.20
C ALA A 56 -9.42 2.44 3.51
N THR A 57 -9.48 1.19 4.00
CA THR A 57 -10.24 0.11 3.35
C THR A 57 -11.72 0.06 3.77
N LYS A 58 -12.02 0.32 5.04
CA LYS A 58 -13.35 0.15 5.63
C LYS A 58 -13.95 1.45 6.15
N ASN A 59 -13.20 2.56 6.12
CA ASN A 59 -13.53 3.83 6.76
C ASN A 59 -13.82 3.71 8.27
N ILE A 60 -13.19 2.74 8.95
CA ILE A 60 -13.35 2.46 10.39
C ILE A 60 -12.10 2.93 11.13
N PHE A 61 -12.29 3.56 12.27
CA PHE A 61 -11.25 3.85 13.24
C PHE A 61 -11.72 3.39 14.61
N ASP A 62 -10.90 2.60 15.29
CA ASP A 62 -11.15 2.15 16.64
C ASP A 62 -10.08 2.76 17.57
N ASP A 63 -10.52 3.50 18.57
CA ASP A 63 -9.64 4.11 19.58
C ASP A 63 -9.10 3.08 20.60
N THR A 64 -9.69 1.87 20.63
CA THR A 64 -9.21 0.82 21.53
C THR A 64 -7.92 0.23 20.97
N TYR A 65 -6.82 0.41 21.73
CA TYR A 65 -5.55 -0.17 21.35
C TYR A 65 -5.58 -1.69 21.52
N ASN A 66 -5.65 -2.40 20.41
CA ASN A 66 -5.41 -3.82 20.35
C ASN A 66 -4.15 -4.09 19.53
N ALA A 67 -3.12 -4.68 20.15
CA ALA A 67 -1.93 -5.05 19.43
C ALA A 67 -2.26 -6.11 18.38
N THR A 68 -1.88 -5.88 17.12
CA THR A 68 -2.02 -6.88 16.05
C THR A 68 -1.20 -8.12 16.38
N VAL A 69 -1.83 -9.28 16.39
CA VAL A 69 -1.16 -10.57 16.61
C VAL A 69 -0.90 -11.21 15.24
N GLY A 70 0.39 -11.31 14.86
CA GLY A 70 0.78 -11.87 13.56
C GLY A 70 0.60 -10.87 12.42
N PHE A 71 -0.35 -11.10 11.54
CA PHE A 71 -0.67 -10.21 10.41
C PHE A 71 -2.17 -10.23 10.12
N GLU A 72 -2.65 -9.15 9.53
CA GLU A 72 -4.01 -9.04 8.97
C GLU A 72 -3.93 -8.83 7.47
N PHE A 73 -4.85 -9.48 6.76
CA PHE A 73 -4.96 -9.35 5.31
C PHE A 73 -6.22 -8.55 4.97
N SER A 74 -6.06 -7.56 4.11
CA SER A 74 -7.17 -6.77 3.58
C SER A 74 -6.99 -6.57 2.07
N THR A 75 -8.07 -6.28 1.37
CA THR A 75 -8.03 -5.91 -0.04
C THR A 75 -8.65 -4.54 -0.26
N LEU A 76 -8.13 -3.83 -1.26
CA LEU A 76 -8.71 -2.59 -1.74
C LEU A 76 -8.71 -2.60 -3.26
N ASN A 77 -9.89 -2.51 -3.87
CA ASN A 77 -10.07 -2.47 -5.31
C ASN A 77 -10.26 -1.02 -5.74
N ILE A 78 -9.39 -0.54 -6.61
CA ILE A 78 -9.38 0.85 -7.07
C ILE A 78 -9.48 0.84 -8.59
N LYS A 79 -10.50 1.50 -9.13
CA LYS A 79 -10.60 1.78 -10.55
C LYS A 79 -9.87 3.09 -10.82
N LEU A 80 -8.83 3.03 -11.63
CA LEU A 80 -8.08 4.18 -12.13
C LEU A 80 -8.24 4.20 -13.66
N LYS A 81 -8.91 5.26 -14.17
CA LYS A 81 -9.27 5.31 -15.60
C LYS A 81 -10.01 4.04 -16.03
N GLU A 82 -9.46 3.31 -17.00
CA GLU A 82 -10.06 2.08 -17.55
C GLU A 82 -9.62 0.79 -16.84
N LYS A 83 -8.70 0.87 -15.85
CA LYS A 83 -8.14 -0.31 -15.19
C LYS A 83 -8.60 -0.44 -13.75
N VAL A 84 -8.93 -1.66 -13.36
CA VAL A 84 -9.20 -2.02 -11.99
C VAL A 84 -7.96 -2.67 -11.38
N ILE A 85 -7.48 -2.06 -10.29
CA ILE A 85 -6.27 -2.46 -9.57
C ILE A 85 -6.66 -3.01 -8.20
N LYS A 86 -6.28 -4.26 -7.95
CA LYS A 86 -6.45 -4.90 -6.64
C LYS A 86 -5.19 -4.77 -5.81
N LEU A 87 -5.28 -4.08 -4.69
CA LEU A 87 -4.22 -4.01 -3.69
C LEU A 87 -4.45 -5.10 -2.63
N GLN A 88 -3.50 -6.01 -2.48
CA GLN A 88 -3.46 -7.04 -1.45
C GLN A 88 -2.61 -6.52 -0.30
N ILE A 89 -3.24 -6.07 0.78
CA ILE A 89 -2.61 -5.35 1.87
C ILE A 89 -2.33 -6.32 3.02
N TRP A 90 -1.06 -6.49 3.37
CA TRP A 90 -0.59 -7.28 4.49
C TRP A 90 -0.16 -6.36 5.62
N ASP A 91 -1.06 -6.14 6.57
CA ASP A 91 -0.77 -5.37 7.78
C ASP A 91 -0.05 -6.26 8.80
N THR A 92 1.15 -5.87 9.20
CA THR A 92 1.99 -6.68 10.07
C THR A 92 2.01 -6.16 11.50
N CYS A 93 2.19 -7.07 12.47
CA CYS A 93 2.49 -6.67 13.83
C CYS A 93 3.81 -5.88 13.88
N GLY A 94 3.82 -4.81 14.69
CA GLY A 94 5.02 -3.97 14.85
C GLY A 94 5.94 -4.41 15.99
N GLN A 95 5.72 -5.61 16.54
CA GLN A 95 6.54 -6.10 17.65
C GLN A 95 7.81 -6.76 17.12
N GLU A 96 8.95 -6.40 17.67
CA GLU A 96 10.27 -6.93 17.33
C GLU A 96 10.39 -8.46 17.50
N LEU A 97 9.60 -9.02 18.41
CA LEU A 97 9.54 -10.48 18.65
C LEU A 97 9.09 -11.28 17.42
N TYR A 98 8.38 -10.67 16.49
CA TYR A 98 7.86 -11.31 15.29
C TYR A 98 8.59 -10.93 14.01
N ARG A 99 9.70 -10.15 14.08
CA ARG A 99 10.46 -9.71 12.89
C ARG A 99 10.91 -10.86 12.00
N SER A 100 11.33 -11.97 12.59
CA SER A 100 11.73 -13.16 11.80
C SER A 100 10.58 -13.78 10.99
N LEU A 101 9.34 -13.60 11.42
CA LEU A 101 8.16 -14.03 10.67
C LEU A 101 7.85 -13.06 9.53
N ILE A 102 8.07 -11.76 9.75
CA ILE A 102 7.81 -10.70 8.77
C ILE A 102 8.70 -10.85 7.55
N THR A 103 9.92 -11.37 7.67
CA THR A 103 10.84 -11.54 6.55
C THR A 103 10.26 -12.37 5.39
N ASN A 104 9.41 -13.35 5.69
CA ASN A 104 8.72 -14.13 4.66
C ASN A 104 7.70 -13.30 3.87
N PHE A 105 7.17 -12.22 4.46
CA PHE A 105 6.20 -11.35 3.81
C PHE A 105 6.84 -10.33 2.88
N TYR A 106 8.15 -10.05 3.00
CA TYR A 106 8.86 -9.15 2.09
C TYR A 106 8.97 -9.74 0.67
N ARG A 107 8.95 -11.07 0.56
CA ARG A 107 9.06 -11.72 -0.75
C ARG A 107 7.86 -11.40 -1.64
N ASN A 108 8.14 -11.05 -2.89
CA ASN A 108 7.14 -10.68 -3.90
C ASN A 108 6.28 -9.46 -3.50
N THR A 109 6.78 -8.60 -2.62
CA THR A 109 6.14 -7.33 -2.29
C THR A 109 6.40 -6.33 -3.41
N SER A 110 5.34 -5.74 -3.95
CA SER A 110 5.42 -4.70 -4.98
C SER A 110 5.67 -3.33 -4.36
N LEU A 111 5.12 -3.08 -3.16
CA LEU A 111 5.28 -1.82 -2.44
C LEU A 111 5.20 -2.03 -0.93
N ALA A 112 6.12 -1.40 -0.20
CA ALA A 112 6.12 -1.35 1.25
C ALA A 112 5.70 0.03 1.75
N ILE A 113 4.74 0.07 2.68
CA ILE A 113 4.30 1.27 3.39
C ILE A 113 4.96 1.23 4.77
N MET A 114 5.98 2.07 4.98
CA MET A 114 6.67 2.22 6.26
C MET A 114 6.01 3.34 7.06
N VAL A 115 5.52 3.03 8.26
CA VAL A 115 4.76 3.96 9.09
C VAL A 115 5.52 4.28 10.36
N TYR A 116 5.66 5.57 10.66
CA TYR A 116 6.11 6.08 11.96
C TYR A 116 5.05 7.02 12.54
N ALA A 117 5.13 7.33 13.85
CA ALA A 117 4.26 8.31 14.50
C ALA A 117 5.00 9.65 14.65
N ILE A 118 4.39 10.76 14.20
CA ILE A 118 5.04 12.09 14.24
C ILE A 118 5.39 12.55 15.65
N ASN A 119 4.69 12.02 16.67
CA ASN A 119 4.87 12.27 18.07
C ASN A 119 5.78 11.25 18.77
N SER A 120 6.64 10.54 18.03
CA SER A 120 7.61 9.60 18.58
C SER A 120 8.87 9.55 17.73
N LYS A 121 9.92 10.15 18.26
CA LYS A 121 11.25 10.16 17.66
C LYS A 121 11.82 8.75 17.47
N GLU A 122 11.59 7.88 18.45
CA GLU A 122 12.04 6.50 18.43
C GLU A 122 11.50 5.74 17.21
N THR A 123 10.20 5.85 16.95
CA THR A 123 9.57 5.15 15.82
C THR A 123 10.07 5.64 14.45
N PHE A 124 10.50 6.91 14.37
CA PHE A 124 11.13 7.45 13.18
C PHE A 124 12.57 6.95 13.02
N GLU A 125 13.36 6.91 14.09
CA GLU A 125 14.72 6.39 14.07
C GLU A 125 14.77 4.91 13.69
N ASN A 126 13.76 4.13 14.11
CA ASN A 126 13.62 2.73 13.76
C ASN A 126 13.27 2.48 12.27
N ILE A 127 12.82 3.50 11.52
CA ILE A 127 12.56 3.39 10.08
C ILE A 127 13.80 2.93 9.30
N GLU A 128 15.01 3.33 9.72
CA GLU A 128 16.23 2.87 9.08
C GLU A 128 16.41 1.35 9.16
N THR A 129 16.05 0.77 10.30
CA THR A 129 16.11 -0.70 10.50
C THR A 129 15.07 -1.41 9.62
N TRP A 130 13.83 -0.90 9.57
CA TRP A 130 12.78 -1.43 8.71
C TRP A 130 13.16 -1.36 7.22
N LEU A 131 13.73 -0.24 6.79
CA LEU A 131 14.15 -0.05 5.41
C LEU A 131 15.29 -1.00 5.02
N ARG A 132 16.28 -1.20 5.92
CA ARG A 132 17.37 -2.13 5.70
C ARG A 132 16.87 -3.57 5.57
N GLU A 133 15.99 -4.01 6.46
CA GLU A 133 15.38 -5.34 6.42
C GLU A 133 14.58 -5.55 5.13
N LEU A 134 13.74 -4.57 4.77
CA LEU A 134 12.99 -4.59 3.53
C LEU A 134 13.91 -4.78 2.32
N ARG A 135 14.93 -3.95 2.17
CA ARG A 135 15.86 -4.00 1.04
C ARG A 135 16.67 -5.29 0.97
N THR A 136 16.90 -5.93 2.11
CA THR A 136 17.61 -7.21 2.17
C THR A 136 16.75 -8.38 1.67
N HIS A 137 15.43 -8.33 1.86
CA HIS A 137 14.55 -9.48 1.66
C HIS A 137 13.50 -9.28 0.57
N SER A 138 13.28 -8.05 0.09
CA SER A 138 12.36 -7.76 -1.00
C SER A 138 13.07 -7.75 -2.37
N ASN A 139 12.26 -7.69 -3.43
CA ASN A 139 12.79 -7.46 -4.77
C ASN A 139 13.41 -6.06 -4.87
N PRO A 140 14.47 -5.86 -5.69
CA PRO A 140 15.10 -4.54 -5.88
C PRO A 140 14.13 -3.46 -6.37
N ASP A 141 13.09 -3.84 -7.13
CA ASP A 141 12.09 -2.93 -7.69
C ASP A 141 10.94 -2.61 -6.73
N CYS A 142 10.97 -3.17 -5.50
CA CYS A 142 9.96 -2.90 -4.48
C CYS A 142 9.92 -1.40 -4.17
N LYS A 143 8.76 -0.78 -4.38
CA LYS A 143 8.53 0.62 -4.07
C LYS A 143 8.41 0.84 -2.57
N VAL A 144 8.83 2.00 -2.12
CA VAL A 144 8.86 2.32 -0.69
C VAL A 144 8.14 3.64 -0.43
N PHE A 145 7.13 3.59 0.43
CA PHE A 145 6.43 4.77 0.94
C PHE A 145 6.80 5.00 2.41
N LEU A 146 7.03 6.24 2.78
CA LEU A 146 7.21 6.68 4.17
C LEU A 146 6.01 7.49 4.61
N ILE A 147 5.36 7.07 5.70
CA ILE A 147 4.14 7.70 6.20
C ILE A 147 4.35 8.20 7.63
N GLY A 148 4.25 9.51 7.81
CA GLY A 148 4.19 10.14 9.14
C GLY A 148 2.74 10.16 9.64
N ASN A 149 2.37 9.19 10.49
CA ASN A 149 1.00 9.06 10.98
C ASN A 149 0.79 9.86 12.28
N LYS A 150 -0.48 10.05 12.66
CA LYS A 150 -0.96 10.73 13.88
C LYS A 150 -0.78 12.25 13.85
N ILE A 151 -0.97 12.90 12.70
CA ILE A 151 -0.90 14.37 12.65
C ILE A 151 -2.00 15.07 13.47
N ASP A 152 -3.04 14.34 13.89
CA ASP A 152 -4.01 14.81 14.88
C ASP A 152 -3.36 15.12 16.24
N LEU A 153 -2.15 14.60 16.51
CA LEU A 153 -1.33 14.88 17.67
C LEU A 153 -0.25 15.96 17.40
N GLU A 154 -0.55 16.95 16.56
CA GLU A 154 0.40 17.98 16.13
C GLU A 154 1.08 18.71 17.31
N LYS A 155 0.37 18.90 18.43
CA LYS A 155 0.92 19.55 19.63
C LYS A 155 2.01 18.72 20.34
N GLU A 156 2.05 17.41 20.04
CA GLU A 156 3.00 16.45 20.59
C GLU A 156 4.07 16.08 19.56
N ARG A 157 4.15 16.79 18.43
CA ARG A 157 5.09 16.50 17.35
C ARG A 157 6.54 16.52 17.83
N GLU A 158 7.26 15.45 17.58
CA GLU A 158 8.71 15.33 17.80
C GLU A 158 9.50 15.32 16.48
N ILE A 159 8.87 14.91 15.39
CA ILE A 159 9.49 14.83 14.07
C ILE A 159 8.87 15.88 13.15
N THR A 160 9.69 16.81 12.67
CA THR A 160 9.23 17.81 11.70
C THR A 160 9.07 17.19 10.31
N LYS A 161 8.15 17.76 9.53
CA LYS A 161 7.88 17.30 8.17
C LYS A 161 9.14 17.41 7.29
N GLU A 162 9.90 18.48 7.43
CA GLU A 162 11.14 18.74 6.68
C GLU A 162 12.20 17.67 6.96
N LYS A 163 12.31 17.23 8.23
CA LYS A 163 13.22 16.15 8.60
C LYS A 163 12.87 14.84 7.91
N ALA A 164 11.59 14.51 7.88
CA ALA A 164 11.11 13.29 7.22
C ALA A 164 11.22 13.37 5.69
N GLU A 165 10.99 14.55 5.09
CA GLU A 165 11.21 14.78 3.67
C GLU A 165 12.68 14.66 3.28
N SER A 166 13.61 15.20 4.08
CA SER A 166 15.05 15.07 3.85
C SER A 166 15.48 13.61 3.92
N TYR A 167 15.04 12.90 4.96
CA TYR A 167 15.31 11.47 5.10
C TYR A 167 14.78 10.67 3.90
N SER A 168 13.56 10.98 3.44
CA SER A 168 12.94 10.34 2.29
C SER A 168 13.79 10.51 1.01
N LYS A 169 14.27 11.72 0.74
CA LYS A 169 15.14 12.03 -0.41
C LYS A 169 16.48 11.32 -0.33
N GLU A 170 17.17 11.39 0.82
CA GLU A 170 18.47 10.76 1.06
C GLU A 170 18.41 9.24 0.89
N ASN A 171 17.31 8.64 1.32
CA ASN A 171 17.11 7.19 1.26
C ASN A 171 16.37 6.71 0.00
N LYS A 172 16.13 7.58 -1.00
CA LYS A 172 15.47 7.24 -2.27
C LYS A 172 14.12 6.55 -2.03
N ILE A 173 13.33 7.09 -1.12
CA ILE A 173 11.96 6.66 -0.86
C ILE A 173 11.08 7.22 -1.97
N ASP A 174 10.23 6.39 -2.56
CA ASP A 174 9.44 6.75 -3.74
C ASP A 174 8.33 7.78 -3.44
N PHE A 175 7.81 7.78 -2.21
CA PHE A 175 6.76 8.71 -1.80
C PHE A 175 6.76 8.94 -0.29
N PHE A 176 6.54 10.20 0.11
CA PHE A 176 6.36 10.60 1.50
C PHE A 176 5.07 11.41 1.66
N ILE A 177 4.30 11.12 2.69
CA ILE A 177 3.13 11.90 3.08
C ILE A 177 2.87 11.76 4.58
N GLU A 178 2.29 12.78 5.17
CA GLU A 178 1.77 12.71 6.53
C GLU A 178 0.26 12.37 6.52
N SER A 179 -0.20 11.66 7.54
CA SER A 179 -1.58 11.16 7.64
C SER A 179 -2.09 11.14 9.08
N SER A 180 -3.39 11.00 9.20
CA SER A 180 -4.04 10.64 10.47
C SER A 180 -5.05 9.52 10.22
N ALA A 181 -4.77 8.35 10.76
CA ALA A 181 -5.74 7.25 10.78
C ALA A 181 -7.01 7.64 11.55
N LYS A 182 -6.88 8.47 12.61
CA LYS A 182 -8.00 8.92 13.44
C LYS A 182 -8.97 9.79 12.68
N THR A 183 -8.49 10.83 11.99
CA THR A 183 -9.34 11.76 11.25
C THR A 183 -9.67 11.27 9.84
N GLY A 184 -8.86 10.34 9.30
CA GLY A 184 -8.93 9.87 7.92
C GLY A 184 -8.11 10.72 6.94
N PHE A 185 -7.46 11.79 7.42
CA PHE A 185 -6.65 12.65 6.57
C PHE A 185 -5.56 11.85 5.86
N ASN A 186 -5.54 11.92 4.54
CA ASN A 186 -4.63 11.21 3.64
C ASN A 186 -4.65 9.67 3.74
N ALA A 187 -5.54 9.06 4.55
CA ALA A 187 -5.53 7.60 4.72
C ALA A 187 -5.78 6.85 3.40
N GLN A 188 -6.81 7.24 2.63
CA GLN A 188 -7.09 6.63 1.33
C GLN A 188 -6.08 7.08 0.26
N LYS A 189 -5.63 8.34 0.30
CA LYS A 189 -4.68 8.92 -0.67
C LYS A 189 -3.38 8.10 -0.77
N ILE A 190 -2.90 7.53 0.34
CA ILE A 190 -1.73 6.66 0.38
C ILE A 190 -1.91 5.45 -0.56
N PHE A 191 -3.04 4.76 -0.48
CA PHE A 191 -3.30 3.56 -1.26
C PHE A 191 -3.66 3.87 -2.71
N ILE A 192 -4.35 4.98 -2.97
CA ILE A 192 -4.61 5.46 -4.32
C ILE A 192 -3.28 5.75 -5.01
N LYS A 193 -2.37 6.48 -4.32
CA LYS A 193 -1.03 6.77 -4.85
C LYS A 193 -0.19 5.51 -5.07
N ALA A 194 -0.35 4.50 -4.23
CA ALA A 194 0.29 3.20 -4.43
C ALA A 194 -0.21 2.53 -5.71
N ALA A 195 -1.53 2.53 -5.96
CA ALA A 195 -2.11 1.97 -7.17
C ALA A 195 -1.64 2.71 -8.44
N GLU A 196 -1.58 4.04 -8.42
CA GLU A 196 -1.07 4.88 -9.51
C GLU A 196 0.38 4.49 -9.86
N ILE A 197 1.29 4.56 -8.89
CA ILE A 197 2.72 4.29 -9.10
C ILE A 197 2.95 2.86 -9.60
N LEU A 198 2.24 1.88 -9.04
CA LEU A 198 2.40 0.49 -9.43
C LEU A 198 1.83 0.22 -10.83
N SER A 199 0.69 0.82 -11.18
CA SER A 199 0.11 0.73 -12.52
C SER A 199 1.02 1.37 -13.58
N ASP A 200 1.58 2.54 -13.30
CA ASP A 200 2.49 3.25 -14.20
C ASP A 200 3.78 2.45 -14.43
N ASN A 201 4.34 1.88 -13.37
CA ASN A 201 5.53 1.04 -13.49
C ASN A 201 5.27 -0.22 -14.31
N TYR A 202 4.11 -0.85 -14.10
CA TYR A 202 3.69 -2.00 -14.89
C TYR A 202 3.58 -1.64 -16.39
N ASN A 203 2.93 -0.54 -16.71
CA ASN A 203 2.77 -0.08 -18.10
C ASN A 203 4.12 0.20 -18.75
N LYS A 204 5.01 0.97 -18.09
CA LYS A 204 6.35 1.28 -18.59
C LYS A 204 7.21 0.04 -18.83
N TYR A 205 7.07 -0.99 -17.99
CA TYR A 205 7.78 -2.24 -18.16
C TYR A 205 7.30 -3.01 -19.40
N HIS A 206 5.98 -3.04 -19.63
CA HIS A 206 5.40 -3.73 -20.79
C HIS A 206 5.62 -2.98 -22.11
N GLU A 207 5.59 -1.65 -22.09
CA GLU A 207 5.93 -0.83 -23.27
C GLU A 207 7.37 -1.10 -23.72
N LYS A 208 8.35 -1.09 -22.81
CA LYS A 208 9.75 -1.41 -23.14
C LYS A 208 9.93 -2.83 -23.68
N LYS A 209 9.23 -3.82 -23.14
CA LYS A 209 9.29 -5.19 -23.68
C LYS A 209 8.74 -5.31 -25.10
N ASN A 210 7.76 -4.51 -25.48
CA ASN A 210 7.21 -4.50 -26.83
C ASN A 210 8.13 -3.81 -27.84
N GLU A 211 8.98 -2.87 -27.37
CA GLU A 211 10.02 -2.22 -28.19
C GLU A 211 11.26 -3.11 -28.37
N ASP A 212 11.58 -3.96 -27.38
CA ASP A 212 12.76 -4.84 -27.36
C ASP A 212 12.46 -6.27 -27.83
N ASN A 213 11.59 -6.49 -28.80
CA ASN A 213 11.16 -7.81 -29.30
C ASN A 213 12.27 -8.72 -29.89
N ASP A 214 13.52 -8.59 -29.45
CA ASP A 214 14.68 -9.39 -29.92
C ASP A 214 15.48 -10.10 -28.81
N ILE A 215 14.99 -10.26 -27.57
CA ILE A 215 15.70 -11.07 -26.55
C ILE A 215 14.74 -11.99 -25.81
N GLN A 216 14.89 -13.29 -26.10
CA GLN A 216 14.30 -14.41 -25.38
C GLN A 216 14.76 -14.46 -23.91
N ASP A 217 13.83 -14.94 -23.06
CA ASP A 217 14.03 -15.46 -21.71
C ASP A 217 14.30 -14.47 -20.59
N ILE A 218 13.23 -14.19 -19.83
CA ILE A 218 13.25 -14.37 -18.36
C ILE A 218 11.78 -14.47 -17.88
N ASN A 219 11.34 -15.71 -17.63
CA ASN A 219 10.21 -16.02 -16.77
C ASN A 219 10.64 -15.80 -15.33
N ASP A 220 10.10 -14.79 -14.65
CA ASP A 220 9.81 -14.81 -13.23
C ASP A 220 9.37 -13.41 -12.73
N ILE A 221 8.22 -12.94 -13.18
CA ILE A 221 7.42 -11.99 -12.41
C ILE A 221 5.99 -12.50 -12.50
N THR A 222 5.42 -12.82 -11.37
CA THR A 222 4.15 -13.48 -11.18
C THR A 222 3.01 -12.78 -11.91
N ASP A 223 2.78 -13.18 -13.18
CA ASP A 223 1.53 -12.94 -13.88
C ASP A 223 0.44 -13.82 -13.24
N ILE A 224 -0.20 -13.33 -12.22
CA ILE A 224 -1.50 -13.89 -11.82
C ILE A 224 -2.53 -13.29 -12.78
N LYS A 225 -2.71 -13.93 -13.94
CA LYS A 225 -3.85 -13.63 -14.80
C LYS A 225 -5.13 -14.03 -14.07
N PRO A 226 -6.11 -13.13 -13.91
CA PRO A 226 -7.40 -13.49 -13.39
C PRO A 226 -8.17 -14.31 -14.43
N ASN A 227 -8.61 -15.50 -14.00
CA ASN A 227 -9.70 -16.27 -14.59
C ASN A 227 -9.63 -16.65 -16.09
N GLN A 228 -8.81 -17.64 -16.43
CA GLN A 228 -9.29 -18.58 -17.45
C GLN A 228 -10.34 -19.47 -16.79
N LYS A 229 -11.62 -19.30 -17.19
CA LYS A 229 -12.69 -20.25 -16.87
C LYS A 229 -12.19 -21.65 -17.15
N LEU A 230 -12.09 -22.46 -16.11
CA LEU A 230 -11.96 -23.91 -16.23
C LEU A 230 -13.17 -24.41 -17.03
N ASN A 231 -12.96 -24.68 -18.30
CA ASN A 231 -13.94 -25.41 -19.11
C ASN A 231 -14.04 -26.83 -18.50
N GLU A 232 -15.08 -27.01 -17.70
CA GLU A 232 -15.61 -28.33 -17.35
C GLU A 232 -16.16 -28.99 -18.61
N ASN A 233 -15.29 -29.59 -19.42
CA ASN A 233 -15.74 -30.56 -20.43
C ASN A 233 -14.53 -31.29 -21.01
N LYS A 234 -14.00 -32.25 -20.29
CA LYS A 234 -13.31 -33.42 -20.87
C LYS A 234 -12.98 -34.48 -19.79
N ILE A 235 -14.01 -34.91 -19.06
CA ILE A 235 -13.97 -36.25 -18.45
C ILE A 235 -14.97 -37.11 -19.23
N LYS A 236 -14.54 -37.64 -20.33
CA LYS A 236 -15.19 -38.81 -20.97
C LYS A 236 -14.17 -39.87 -21.22
N ASN A 237 -14.32 -40.96 -20.44
CA ASN A 237 -14.04 -42.32 -20.76
C ASN A 237 -12.65 -42.74 -21.29
N LYS A 238 -11.85 -43.31 -20.42
CA LYS A 238 -11.17 -44.58 -20.75
C LYS A 238 -11.44 -45.60 -19.66
N LYS A 239 -12.47 -46.41 -19.89
CA LYS A 239 -12.61 -47.76 -19.33
C LYS A 239 -11.75 -48.71 -20.17
N GLY A 240 -11.18 -49.68 -19.52
CA GLY A 240 -10.61 -50.93 -20.12
C GLY A 240 -9.11 -51.00 -19.90
N GLY A 241 -8.63 -51.98 -19.24
CA GLY A 241 -8.66 -53.33 -19.26
C GLY A 241 -7.61 -53.91 -18.29
N CYS A 242 -7.99 -54.91 -17.56
CA CYS A 242 -7.13 -55.82 -16.81
C CYS A 242 -6.10 -56.50 -17.68
N CYS A 243 -4.91 -56.69 -17.18
CA CYS A 243 -4.22 -57.96 -16.94
C CYS A 243 -3.07 -57.68 -15.98
#